data_a933afc8d80fb0c6018f08516dc42e32
#
_entry.id   a933afc8d80fb0c6018f08516dc42e32
#
_cell.length_a   1.000
_cell.length_b   1.000
_cell.length_c   1.000
_cell.angle_alpha   90.00
_cell.angle_beta   90.00
_cell.angle_gamma   90.00
#
_symmetry.space_group_name_H-M   'P 1'
#
loop_
_entity.id
_entity.type
_entity.pdbx_description
1 polymer ?
#
loop_
_entity_poly.entity_id
_entity_poly.type
_entity_poly.pdbx_seq_one_letter_code
_entity_poly.pdbx_strand_id
1 'polypeptide(L)'
;MPWRGYNFEDAILVSERLVKDDYYTSIHIEELEIEARDTKLGPEEITRDIPNIGENMLRDLDDSGIIRIGAQVKPGSILVGKVTPKGETQLTAEEKLLRAIFGEKAGDVKDASLTCPPGIDGTVVDVQVLEGFL
;
A
#
# COMPACT_ATOMS: atom_id res chain seq x y z
N MET A 1 -19.03 -30.85 25.38
CA MET A 1 -18.02 -31.72 26.03
C MET A 1 -16.75 -30.95 26.25
N PRO A 2 -16.33 -30.68 27.48
CA PRO A 2 -15.05 -29.98 27.70
C PRO A 2 -13.84 -30.84 27.28
N TRP A 3 -12.87 -30.21 26.66
CA TRP A 3 -11.64 -30.87 26.26
C TRP A 3 -10.45 -30.03 26.73
N ARG A 4 -10.05 -30.20 27.97
CA ARG A 4 -8.90 -29.52 28.60
C ARG A 4 -8.91 -27.99 28.44
N GLY A 5 -10.08 -27.42 28.26
CA GLY A 5 -10.27 -25.99 28.05
C GLY A 5 -9.96 -25.49 26.62
N TYR A 6 -9.51 -26.36 25.72
CA TYR A 6 -9.16 -25.93 24.36
C TYR A 6 -10.37 -25.67 23.46
N ASN A 7 -11.56 -26.09 23.88
CA ASN A 7 -12.81 -25.79 23.18
C ASN A 7 -13.68 -24.81 23.98
N PHE A 8 -13.05 -23.95 24.79
CA PHE A 8 -13.74 -22.95 25.61
C PHE A 8 -14.39 -21.88 24.74
N GLU A 9 -15.63 -21.53 25.06
CA GLU A 9 -16.46 -20.59 24.30
C GLU A 9 -16.64 -21.00 22.83
N ASP A 10 -16.16 -20.19 21.89
CA ASP A 10 -16.35 -20.41 20.45
C ASP A 10 -15.20 -21.20 19.82
N ALA A 11 -14.25 -21.67 20.63
CA ALA A 11 -13.12 -22.45 20.13
C ALA A 11 -13.57 -23.86 19.72
N ILE A 12 -13.05 -24.31 18.60
CA ILE A 12 -13.34 -25.63 18.04
C ILE A 12 -12.05 -26.39 17.85
N LEU A 13 -12.01 -27.63 18.35
CA LEU A 13 -10.89 -28.53 18.09
C LEU A 13 -11.07 -29.20 16.73
N VAL A 14 -10.01 -29.18 15.94
CA VAL A 14 -10.00 -29.83 14.65
C VAL A 14 -8.82 -30.81 14.57
N SER A 15 -8.97 -31.82 13.73
CA SER A 15 -7.88 -32.76 13.45
C SER A 15 -6.75 -32.05 12.69
N GLU A 16 -5.50 -32.40 12.98
CA GLU A 16 -4.35 -31.94 12.22
C GLU A 16 -4.47 -32.25 10.72
N ARG A 17 -5.17 -33.31 10.39
CA ARG A 17 -5.44 -33.71 9.01
C ARG A 17 -6.18 -32.63 8.20
N LEU A 18 -7.05 -31.84 8.83
CA LEU A 18 -7.74 -30.73 8.15
C LEU A 18 -6.75 -29.67 7.65
N VAL A 19 -5.73 -29.42 8.45
CA VAL A 19 -4.68 -28.45 8.08
C VAL A 19 -3.73 -29.06 7.04
N LYS A 20 -3.34 -30.32 7.25
CA LYS A 20 -2.38 -31.00 6.39
C LYS A 20 -2.91 -31.25 4.96
N ASP A 21 -4.18 -31.61 4.84
CA ASP A 21 -4.82 -31.93 3.56
C ASP A 21 -5.55 -30.73 2.96
N ASP A 22 -5.38 -29.54 3.54
CA ASP A 22 -6.02 -28.28 3.07
C ASP A 22 -7.54 -28.33 2.95
N TYR A 23 -8.22 -29.03 3.86
CA TYR A 23 -9.67 -29.00 3.92
C TYR A 23 -10.16 -27.64 4.40
N TYR A 24 -11.25 -27.16 3.84
CA TYR A 24 -11.88 -25.88 4.17
C TYR A 24 -10.99 -24.65 3.87
N THR A 25 -9.97 -24.83 3.07
CA THR A 25 -9.10 -23.75 2.66
C THR A 25 -9.81 -22.91 1.59
N SER A 26 -9.76 -21.61 1.75
CA SER A 26 -10.34 -20.68 0.80
C SER A 26 -9.30 -19.68 0.30
N ILE A 27 -9.52 -19.20 -0.91
CA ILE A 27 -8.68 -18.14 -1.48
C ILE A 27 -9.55 -16.90 -1.56
N HIS A 28 -9.07 -15.82 -0.94
CA HIS A 28 -9.71 -14.51 -0.98
C HIS A 28 -8.87 -13.58 -1.82
N ILE A 29 -9.47 -13.01 -2.86
CA ILE A 29 -8.81 -12.03 -3.71
C ILE A 29 -9.44 -10.68 -3.43
N GLU A 30 -8.61 -9.75 -2.96
CA GLU A 30 -9.00 -8.36 -2.70
C GLU A 30 -8.50 -7.48 -3.83
N GLU A 31 -9.35 -6.63 -4.34
CA GLU A 31 -9.02 -5.68 -5.38
C GLU A 31 -8.91 -4.28 -4.79
N LEU A 32 -7.77 -3.65 -5.03
CA LEU A 32 -7.51 -2.28 -4.59
C LEU A 32 -7.21 -1.44 -5.82
N GLU A 33 -7.78 -0.26 -5.87
CA GLU A 33 -7.55 0.65 -6.99
C GLU A 33 -7.15 2.03 -6.53
N ILE A 34 -6.41 2.72 -7.38
CA ILE A 34 -6.02 4.10 -7.18
C ILE A 34 -5.98 4.78 -8.55
N GLU A 35 -6.27 6.04 -8.56
CA GLU A 35 -6.28 6.81 -9.80
C GLU A 35 -5.51 8.11 -9.59
N ALA A 36 -4.78 8.52 -10.62
CA ALA A 36 -4.13 9.83 -10.67
C ALA A 36 -5.06 10.80 -11.42
N ARG A 37 -5.45 11.88 -10.75
CA ARG A 37 -6.38 12.87 -11.29
C ARG A 37 -5.71 14.20 -11.47
N ASP A 38 -6.28 15.04 -12.35
CA ASP A 38 -5.89 16.43 -12.43
C ASP A 38 -6.51 17.21 -11.28
N THR A 39 -5.69 17.97 -10.57
CA THR A 39 -6.15 18.85 -9.49
C THR A 39 -5.99 20.30 -9.88
N LYS A 40 -6.57 21.19 -9.09
CA LYS A 40 -6.42 22.65 -9.29
C LYS A 40 -4.97 23.13 -9.19
N LEU A 41 -4.14 22.39 -8.47
CA LEU A 41 -2.73 22.71 -8.26
C LEU A 41 -1.81 22.01 -9.25
N GLY A 42 -2.34 21.12 -10.09
CA GLY A 42 -1.60 20.36 -11.07
C GLY A 42 -2.02 18.90 -11.11
N PRO A 43 -1.47 18.10 -12.04
CA PRO A 43 -1.79 16.69 -12.13
C PRO A 43 -1.14 15.88 -11.00
N GLU A 44 -1.84 14.86 -10.53
CA GLU A 44 -1.26 13.84 -9.68
C GLU A 44 -0.41 12.90 -10.53
N GLU A 45 0.61 12.32 -9.94
CA GLU A 45 1.55 11.45 -10.66
C GLU A 45 1.75 10.14 -9.89
N ILE A 46 1.73 9.05 -10.62
CA ILE A 46 2.13 7.74 -10.09
C ILE A 46 3.62 7.58 -10.34
N THR A 47 4.39 7.50 -9.25
CA THR A 47 5.85 7.48 -9.32
C THR A 47 6.44 6.75 -8.13
N ARG A 48 7.66 6.26 -8.30
CA ARG A 48 8.46 5.70 -7.22
C ARG A 48 9.13 6.78 -6.37
N ASP A 49 9.25 7.98 -6.90
CA ASP A 49 9.91 9.11 -6.22
C ASP A 49 8.94 9.78 -5.22
N ILE A 50 8.83 9.19 -4.05
CA ILE A 50 7.93 9.60 -2.99
C ILE A 50 8.74 10.31 -1.91
N PRO A 51 8.35 11.53 -1.48
CA PRO A 51 9.08 12.24 -0.45
C PRO A 51 8.96 11.56 0.92
N ASN A 52 10.04 11.62 1.69
CA ASN A 52 10.10 11.16 3.10
C ASN A 52 9.88 9.65 3.30
N ILE A 53 10.14 8.83 2.27
CA ILE A 53 10.01 7.38 2.36
C ILE A 53 11.36 6.72 2.14
N GLY A 54 11.72 5.79 3.02
CA GLY A 54 12.98 5.06 2.93
C GLY A 54 12.98 4.02 1.80
N GLU A 55 14.17 3.73 1.30
CA GLU A 55 14.37 2.75 0.23
C GLU A 55 13.79 1.36 0.55
N ASN A 56 13.80 0.98 1.82
CA ASN A 56 13.26 -0.32 2.23
C ASN A 56 11.76 -0.47 1.93
N MET A 57 11.02 0.62 1.99
CA MET A 57 9.58 0.61 1.70
C MET A 57 9.30 0.64 0.20
N LEU A 58 10.26 1.07 -0.58
CA LEU A 58 10.14 1.16 -2.04
C LEU A 58 10.71 -0.07 -2.78
N ARG A 59 11.27 -1.01 -2.02
CA ARG A 59 11.99 -2.17 -2.59
C ARG A 59 11.15 -3.01 -3.55
N ASP A 60 9.87 -3.19 -3.25
CA ASP A 60 8.97 -4.02 -4.06
C ASP A 60 8.26 -3.24 -5.18
N LEU A 61 8.50 -1.94 -5.28
CA LEU A 61 7.96 -1.12 -6.36
C LEU A 61 8.86 -1.18 -7.59
N ASP A 62 8.24 -1.22 -8.76
CA ASP A 62 8.99 -1.11 -10.02
C ASP A 62 9.38 0.35 -10.31
N ASP A 63 10.01 0.59 -11.45
CA ASP A 63 10.44 1.92 -11.84
C ASP A 63 9.28 2.90 -12.04
N SER A 64 8.09 2.40 -12.30
CA SER A 64 6.88 3.20 -12.44
C SER A 64 6.21 3.53 -11.10
N GLY A 65 6.67 2.91 -10.00
CA GLY A 65 6.06 3.10 -8.69
C GLY A 65 4.93 2.14 -8.37
N ILE A 66 4.77 1.09 -9.14
CA ILE A 66 3.73 0.08 -8.97
C ILE A 66 4.37 -1.20 -8.42
N ILE A 67 3.70 -1.84 -7.46
CA ILE A 67 4.23 -3.05 -6.85
C ILE A 67 4.34 -4.19 -7.86
N ARG A 68 5.40 -4.97 -7.76
CA ARG A 68 5.61 -6.14 -8.64
C ARG A 68 4.66 -7.28 -8.29
N ILE A 69 4.31 -8.07 -9.30
CA ILE A 69 3.54 -9.30 -9.11
C ILE A 69 4.41 -10.31 -8.34
N GLY A 70 3.84 -10.97 -7.35
CA GLY A 70 4.53 -11.91 -6.50
C GLY A 70 5.11 -11.32 -5.22
N ALA A 71 5.04 -10.00 -5.04
CA ALA A 71 5.48 -9.36 -3.81
C ALA A 71 4.55 -9.69 -2.64
N GLN A 72 5.13 -9.90 -1.48
CA GLN A 72 4.37 -10.09 -0.26
C GLN A 72 4.08 -8.74 0.39
N VAL A 73 2.82 -8.50 0.72
CA VAL A 73 2.37 -7.25 1.32
C VAL A 73 1.81 -7.47 2.71
N LYS A 74 2.04 -6.50 3.58
CA LYS A 74 1.54 -6.45 4.95
C LYS A 74 0.81 -5.13 5.15
N PRO A 75 -0.01 -5.00 6.21
CA PRO A 75 -0.62 -3.70 6.51
C PRO A 75 0.43 -2.59 6.57
N GLY A 76 0.17 -1.50 5.85
CA GLY A 76 1.09 -0.37 5.75
C GLY A 76 2.10 -0.45 4.60
N SER A 77 2.22 -1.59 3.91
CA SER A 77 3.09 -1.69 2.73
C SER A 77 2.56 -0.81 1.60
N ILE A 78 3.48 -0.15 0.88
CA ILE A 78 3.10 0.70 -0.26
C ILE A 78 2.82 -0.19 -1.47
N LEU A 79 1.63 -0.04 -2.03
CA LEU A 79 1.21 -0.79 -3.22
C LEU A 79 1.45 0.01 -4.50
N VAL A 80 1.09 1.28 -4.49
CA VAL A 80 1.31 2.18 -5.62
C VAL A 80 1.78 3.51 -5.07
N GLY A 81 2.92 3.98 -5.55
CA GLY A 81 3.45 5.29 -5.20
C GLY A 81 2.73 6.37 -5.97
N LYS A 82 2.09 7.29 -5.28
CA LYS A 82 1.43 8.45 -5.89
C LYS A 82 1.78 9.71 -5.12
N VAL A 83 2.01 10.77 -5.85
CA VAL A 83 2.23 12.09 -5.28
C VAL A 83 1.21 13.06 -5.83
N THR A 84 0.81 14.00 -4.98
CA THR A 84 -0.14 15.05 -5.35
C THR A 84 0.52 16.40 -5.08
N PRO A 85 0.26 17.43 -5.92
CA PRO A 85 0.82 18.75 -5.69
C PRO A 85 0.34 19.37 -4.38
N LYS A 86 1.26 20.05 -3.67
CA LYS A 86 0.94 20.84 -2.48
C LYS A 86 0.73 22.30 -2.82
N GLY A 87 -0.27 22.93 -2.19
CA GLY A 87 -0.38 24.37 -2.17
C GLY A 87 0.64 24.99 -1.21
N GLU A 88 1.09 26.21 -1.50
CA GLU A 88 2.05 26.94 -0.64
C GLU A 88 1.55 27.12 0.78
N THR A 89 0.24 27.23 0.98
CA THR A 89 -0.39 27.40 2.27
C THR A 89 -0.37 26.15 3.15
N GLN A 90 -0.05 24.99 2.59
CA GLN A 90 0.00 23.71 3.31
C GLN A 90 1.40 23.35 3.80
N LEU A 91 2.40 24.19 3.51
CA LEU A 91 3.76 23.95 3.96
C LEU A 91 3.94 24.32 5.41
N THR A 92 4.41 23.38 6.23
CA THR A 92 4.85 23.65 7.59
C THR A 92 6.18 24.42 7.57
N ALA A 93 6.55 25.02 8.72
CA ALA A 93 7.83 25.69 8.83
C ALA A 93 9.01 24.75 8.56
N GLU A 94 8.92 23.49 8.98
CA GLU A 94 9.93 22.46 8.71
C GLU A 94 10.04 22.14 7.23
N GLU A 95 8.91 22.02 6.55
CA GLU A 95 8.88 21.75 5.09
C GLU A 95 9.46 22.90 4.30
N LYS A 96 9.21 24.16 4.71
CA LYS A 96 9.84 25.35 4.10
C LYS A 96 11.34 25.34 4.26
N LEU A 97 11.82 24.91 5.43
CA LEU A 97 13.25 24.81 5.70
C LEU A 97 13.90 23.70 4.86
N LEU A 98 13.27 22.54 4.77
CA LEU A 98 13.71 21.43 3.93
C LEU A 98 13.74 21.82 2.46
N ARG A 99 12.76 22.57 2.01
CA ARG A 99 12.70 23.08 0.62
C ARG A 99 13.86 24.01 0.32
N ALA A 100 14.25 24.86 1.29
CA ALA A 100 15.39 25.75 1.14
C ALA A 100 16.72 25.02 1.11
N ILE A 101 16.86 23.90 1.85
CA ILE A 101 18.09 23.13 1.98
C ILE A 101 18.25 22.08 0.88
N PHE A 102 17.19 21.34 0.54
CA PHE A 102 17.22 20.19 -0.37
C PHE A 102 16.60 20.43 -1.75
N GLY A 103 16.17 21.67 -2.06
CA GLY A 103 15.59 22.03 -3.33
C GLY A 103 14.09 21.81 -3.41
N GLU A 104 13.50 22.18 -4.54
CA GLU A 104 12.04 22.28 -4.71
C GLU A 104 11.28 20.97 -4.66
N LYS A 105 11.91 19.84 -5.03
CA LYS A 105 11.21 18.55 -5.14
C LYS A 105 10.63 18.02 -3.82
N ALA A 106 11.30 18.28 -2.71
CA ALA A 106 10.87 17.75 -1.41
C ALA A 106 9.65 18.49 -0.81
N GLY A 107 9.34 19.69 -1.30
CA GLY A 107 8.25 20.52 -0.79
C GLY A 107 7.05 20.69 -1.73
N ASP A 108 7.19 20.31 -2.99
CA ASP A 108 6.17 20.57 -4.02
C ASP A 108 5.08 19.53 -4.10
N VAL A 109 5.31 18.35 -3.57
CA VAL A 109 4.38 17.22 -3.66
C VAL A 109 4.18 16.57 -2.32
N LYS A 110 2.99 16.04 -2.13
CA LYS A 110 2.58 15.30 -0.95
C LYS A 110 2.40 13.83 -1.32
N ASP A 111 2.80 12.94 -0.42
CA ASP A 111 2.57 11.52 -0.56
C ASP A 111 1.06 11.20 -0.47
N ALA A 112 0.54 10.62 -1.53
CA ALA A 112 -0.84 10.16 -1.62
C ALA A 112 -0.89 8.70 -2.06
N SER A 113 0.14 7.92 -1.74
CA SER A 113 0.31 6.55 -2.16
C SER A 113 -0.77 5.62 -1.63
N LEU A 114 -1.10 4.60 -2.40
CA LEU A 114 -1.97 3.52 -1.97
C LEU A 114 -1.18 2.57 -1.08
N THR A 115 -1.62 2.42 0.15
CA THR A 115 -1.01 1.48 1.10
C THR A 115 -1.93 0.30 1.35
N CYS A 116 -1.35 -0.81 1.82
CA CYS A 116 -2.11 -1.99 2.17
C CYS A 116 -2.98 -1.71 3.40
N PRO A 117 -4.32 -1.91 3.32
CA PRO A 117 -5.20 -1.67 4.45
C PRO A 117 -4.93 -2.61 5.63
N PRO A 118 -5.34 -2.22 6.85
CA PRO A 118 -5.26 -3.11 8.00
C PRO A 118 -6.06 -4.39 7.77
N GLY A 119 -5.52 -5.51 8.23
CA GLY A 119 -6.18 -6.81 8.11
C GLY A 119 -5.90 -7.54 6.79
N ILE A 120 -5.22 -6.91 5.85
CA ILE A 120 -4.83 -7.55 4.58
C ILE A 120 -3.36 -7.91 4.65
N ASP A 121 -3.09 -9.20 4.47
CA ASP A 121 -1.74 -9.76 4.41
C ASP A 121 -1.77 -10.85 3.33
N GLY A 122 -0.98 -10.69 2.31
CA GLY A 122 -1.02 -11.63 1.21
C GLY A 122 0.06 -11.39 0.16
N THR A 123 -0.19 -11.94 -1.01
CA THR A 123 0.72 -11.85 -2.14
C THR A 123 0.00 -11.16 -3.31
N VAL A 124 0.70 -10.28 -4.00
CA VAL A 124 0.17 -9.64 -5.21
C VAL A 124 0.09 -10.67 -6.33
N VAL A 125 -1.11 -10.93 -6.85
CA VAL A 125 -1.33 -11.92 -7.89
C VAL A 125 -1.47 -11.29 -9.28
N ASP A 126 -1.93 -10.05 -9.35
CA ASP A 126 -2.09 -9.34 -10.62
C ASP A 126 -2.03 -7.83 -10.42
N VAL A 127 -1.58 -7.12 -11.45
CA VAL A 127 -1.52 -5.66 -11.49
C VAL A 127 -1.96 -5.23 -12.88
N GLN A 128 -2.90 -4.29 -12.93
CA GLN A 128 -3.37 -3.73 -14.19
C GLN A 128 -3.22 -2.21 -14.17
N VAL A 129 -2.66 -1.68 -15.24
CA VAL A 129 -2.54 -0.23 -15.45
C VAL A 129 -3.48 0.14 -16.58
N LEU A 130 -4.46 0.98 -16.26
CA LEU A 130 -5.43 1.45 -17.24
C LEU A 130 -5.16 2.92 -17.54
N GLU A 131 -4.94 3.21 -18.81
CA GLU A 131 -4.82 4.58 -19.27
C GLU A 131 -6.18 5.01 -19.80
N GLY A 132 -6.78 5.96 -19.12
CA GLY A 132 -8.06 6.53 -19.55
C GLY A 132 -7.83 7.65 -20.55
N PHE A 133 -8.50 7.57 -21.69
CA PHE A 133 -8.61 8.71 -22.58
C PHE A 133 -9.82 9.54 -22.16
N LEU A 134 -9.56 10.78 -21.83
CA LEU A 134 -10.63 11.77 -21.63
C LEU A 134 -10.98 12.43 -22.94
#